data_362a433d1d9055c7a5762639a3212929
#
_entry.id   362a433d1d9055c7a5762639a3212929
#
_cell.length_a   1.000
_cell.length_b   1.000
_cell.length_c   1.000
_cell.angle_alpha   90.00
_cell.angle_beta   90.00
_cell.angle_gamma   90.00
#
_symmetry.space_group_name_H-M   'P 1'
#
loop_
_entity.id
_entity.type
_entity.pdbx_description
1 polymer ?
#
loop_
_entity_poly.entity_id
_entity_poly.type
_entity_poly.pdbx_seq_one_letter_code
_entity_poly.pdbx_strand_id
1 'polypeptide(L)'
;YKRQYAYLKQVHGIFSRMTGDEIKTVCQTQGMKRAERKAFLSEFEHENEKTTVGFCVLGGMFSEGIDLAGDALIGAVIIGNGMGSITSEQNILREYYDSTRENGMEYAYTYPGFNNVMQAAGRVIRSESDRGIVVLIDERYADPNIQRLFPKYWHHIKFTSDPFTLAEIAQRFWDE
;
A
#
# COMPACT_ATOMS: atom_id res chain seq x y z
N TYR A 1 9.93 -8.56 9.03
CA TYR A 1 9.29 -7.43 9.75
C TYR A 1 10.29 -6.36 10.23
N LYS A 2 11.48 -6.68 10.81
CA LYS A 2 12.42 -5.65 11.30
C LYS A 2 12.90 -4.68 10.20
N ARG A 3 13.17 -5.18 8.99
CA ARG A 3 13.61 -4.36 7.85
C ARG A 3 12.49 -3.44 7.34
N GLN A 4 11.24 -3.92 7.33
CA GLN A 4 10.09 -3.14 6.91
C GLN A 4 9.86 -1.94 7.82
N TYR A 5 9.92 -2.12 9.15
CA TYR A 5 9.80 -1.01 10.11
C TYR A 5 10.97 -0.02 10.05
N ALA A 6 12.19 -0.49 9.74
CA ALA A 6 13.33 0.41 9.54
C ALA A 6 13.12 1.29 8.30
N TYR A 7 12.68 0.69 7.19
CA TYR A 7 12.34 1.41 5.96
C TYR A 7 11.17 2.38 6.17
N LEU A 8 10.10 1.94 6.83
CA LEU A 8 8.96 2.78 7.20
C LEU A 8 9.41 4.05 7.94
N LYS A 9 10.24 3.89 8.99
CA LYS A 9 10.78 5.01 9.77
C LYS A 9 11.64 5.96 8.93
N GLN A 10 12.43 5.41 8.02
CA GLN A 10 13.26 6.21 7.11
C GLN A 10 12.40 7.06 6.19
N VAL A 11 11.42 6.46 5.51
CA VAL A 11 10.49 7.16 4.61
C VAL A 11 9.69 8.21 5.36
N HIS A 12 9.10 7.84 6.51
CA HIS A 12 8.38 8.78 7.38
C HIS A 12 9.25 9.97 7.79
N GLY A 13 10.49 9.71 8.23
CA GLY A 13 11.40 10.78 8.64
C GLY A 13 11.82 11.71 7.50
N ILE A 14 11.95 11.21 6.27
CA ILE A 14 12.21 12.05 5.09
C ILE A 14 10.98 12.89 4.77
N PHE A 15 9.81 12.26 4.69
CA PHE A 15 8.54 12.91 4.37
C PHE A 15 8.23 14.04 5.37
N SER A 16 8.32 13.78 6.67
CA SER A 16 8.04 14.78 7.72
C SER A 16 8.99 15.98 7.66
N ARG A 17 10.27 15.78 7.25
CA ARG A 17 11.20 16.90 7.05
C ARG A 17 10.86 17.73 5.81
N MET A 18 10.31 17.10 4.77
CA MET A 18 9.94 17.81 3.52
C MET A 18 8.65 18.61 3.68
N THR A 19 7.69 18.10 4.44
CA THR A 19 6.37 18.71 4.60
C THR A 19 6.24 19.62 5.82
N GLY A 20 7.19 19.54 6.75
CA GLY A 20 7.14 20.33 7.98
C GLY A 20 5.81 20.15 8.72
N ASP A 21 5.22 21.26 9.15
CA ASP A 21 3.95 21.29 9.88
C ASP A 21 2.71 21.40 8.97
N GLU A 22 2.88 21.39 7.64
CA GLU A 22 1.76 21.52 6.70
C GLU A 22 0.89 20.27 6.67
N ILE A 23 1.51 19.09 6.84
CA ILE A 23 0.85 17.80 6.81
C ILE A 23 1.02 17.10 8.14
N LYS A 24 -0.10 16.63 8.71
CA LYS A 24 -0.07 15.79 9.90
C LYS A 24 0.38 14.38 9.54
N THR A 25 1.37 13.84 10.24
CA THR A 25 1.85 12.48 9.99
C THR A 25 1.66 11.59 11.22
N VAL A 26 1.18 10.37 10.99
CA VAL A 26 1.10 9.31 12.00
C VAL A 26 1.82 8.07 11.51
N CYS A 27 2.53 7.39 12.38
CA CYS A 27 3.42 6.29 11.98
C CYS A 27 3.18 5.05 12.85
N GLN A 28 2.95 3.91 12.20
CA GLN A 28 2.83 2.63 12.87
C GLN A 28 4.12 2.27 13.61
N THR A 29 4.00 1.82 14.85
CA THR A 29 5.11 1.29 15.63
C THR A 29 5.07 -0.24 15.70
N GLN A 30 6.24 -0.87 15.84
CA GLN A 30 6.32 -2.31 16.03
C GLN A 30 5.72 -2.71 17.39
N GLY A 31 4.82 -3.71 17.39
CA GLY A 31 4.19 -4.17 18.63
C GLY A 31 3.08 -3.27 19.15
N MET A 32 2.56 -2.37 18.33
CA MET A 32 1.43 -1.48 18.64
C MET A 32 0.26 -2.25 19.24
N LYS A 33 -0.22 -1.82 20.41
CA LYS A 33 -1.32 -2.44 21.14
C LYS A 33 -2.67 -1.95 20.59
N ARG A 34 -3.76 -2.62 21.00
CA ARG A 34 -5.13 -2.29 20.55
C ARG A 34 -5.51 -0.82 20.79
N ALA A 35 -5.14 -0.26 21.94
CA ALA A 35 -5.43 1.14 22.25
C ALA A 35 -4.68 2.13 21.33
N GLU A 36 -3.39 1.84 21.07
CA GLU A 36 -2.55 2.64 20.17
C GLU A 36 -3.04 2.54 18.72
N ARG A 37 -3.49 1.32 18.28
CA ARG A 37 -4.13 1.14 16.99
C ARG A 37 -5.41 1.97 16.86
N LYS A 38 -6.26 1.96 17.90
CA LYS A 38 -7.49 2.77 17.89
C LYS A 38 -7.15 4.26 17.81
N ALA A 39 -6.18 4.73 18.58
CA ALA A 39 -5.72 6.12 18.52
C ALA A 39 -5.16 6.49 17.14
N PHE A 40 -4.40 5.59 16.50
CA PHE A 40 -3.91 5.80 15.13
C PHE A 40 -5.06 5.96 14.12
N LEU A 41 -6.10 5.11 14.20
CA LEU A 41 -7.25 5.15 13.28
C LEU A 41 -8.13 6.37 13.52
N SER A 42 -8.31 6.79 14.78
CA SER A 42 -9.13 7.97 15.10
C SER A 42 -8.57 9.27 14.51
N GLU A 43 -7.28 9.29 14.11
CA GLU A 43 -6.69 10.42 13.39
C GLU A 43 -7.26 10.64 11.97
N PHE A 44 -7.95 9.63 11.44
CA PHE A 44 -8.58 9.68 10.11
C PHE A 44 -10.11 9.78 10.18
N GLU A 45 -10.72 9.57 11.36
CA GLU A 45 -12.17 9.57 11.54
C GLU A 45 -12.74 10.98 11.77
N HIS A 46 -11.89 11.96 12.06
CA HIS A 46 -12.31 13.34 12.35
C HIS A 46 -11.98 14.26 11.18
N GLU A 47 -12.81 15.28 10.97
CA GLU A 47 -12.45 16.42 10.13
C GLU A 47 -11.19 17.07 10.69
N ASN A 48 -10.09 16.89 10.01
CA ASN A 48 -8.81 17.48 10.37
C ASN A 48 -8.63 18.79 9.60
N GLU A 49 -8.15 19.84 10.28
CA GLU A 49 -7.76 21.10 9.62
C GLU A 49 -6.62 20.90 8.61
N LYS A 50 -5.84 19.82 8.77
CA LYS A 50 -4.69 19.47 7.92
C LYS A 50 -4.86 18.08 7.32
N THR A 51 -4.33 17.89 6.13
CA THR A 51 -4.19 16.57 5.52
C THR A 51 -3.41 15.65 6.46
N THR A 52 -3.95 14.48 6.73
CA THR A 52 -3.32 13.45 7.57
C THR A 52 -2.75 12.34 6.71
N VAL A 53 -1.48 12.00 6.90
CA VAL A 53 -0.80 10.89 6.21
C VAL A 53 -0.36 9.84 7.22
N GLY A 54 -0.87 8.60 7.05
CA GLY A 54 -0.52 7.45 7.86
C GLY A 54 0.54 6.57 7.22
N PHE A 55 1.57 6.26 7.97
CA PHE A 55 2.65 5.36 7.54
C PHE A 55 2.48 3.99 8.18
N CYS A 56 2.23 2.97 7.36
CA CYS A 56 1.95 1.61 7.80
C CYS A 56 2.81 0.58 7.06
N VAL A 57 3.04 -0.57 7.67
CA VAL A 57 3.67 -1.72 7.02
C VAL A 57 2.61 -2.53 6.28
N LEU A 58 2.85 -2.80 5.00
CA LEU A 58 1.98 -3.62 4.17
C LEU A 58 1.96 -5.07 4.68
N GLY A 59 0.78 -5.72 4.67
CA GLY A 59 0.60 -7.06 5.23
C GLY A 59 0.63 -7.09 6.76
N GLY A 60 0.63 -5.93 7.44
CA GLY A 60 0.56 -5.79 8.89
C GLY A 60 -0.87 -5.60 9.41
N MET A 61 -0.98 -5.21 10.68
CA MET A 61 -2.27 -5.05 11.38
C MET A 61 -3.23 -4.03 10.76
N PHE A 62 -2.74 -3.16 9.88
CA PHE A 62 -3.55 -2.17 9.16
C PHE A 62 -3.94 -2.62 7.74
N SER A 63 -3.46 -3.78 7.26
CA SER A 63 -3.91 -4.36 5.99
C SER A 63 -5.29 -4.99 6.12
N GLU A 64 -5.68 -5.38 7.34
CA GLU A 64 -6.95 -6.03 7.62
C GLU A 64 -7.72 -5.22 8.67
N GLY A 65 -9.04 -5.06 8.47
CA GLY A 65 -9.94 -4.46 9.46
C GLY A 65 -9.76 -2.96 9.69
N ILE A 66 -9.24 -2.20 8.73
CA ILE A 66 -9.41 -0.74 8.67
C ILE A 66 -10.73 -0.47 7.98
N ASP A 67 -11.60 0.26 8.63
CA ASP A 67 -12.87 0.71 8.09
C ASP A 67 -12.91 2.24 8.08
N LEU A 68 -12.16 2.84 7.17
CA LEU A 68 -12.17 4.27 6.89
C LEU A 68 -13.03 4.48 5.64
N ALA A 69 -14.28 4.88 5.81
CA ALA A 69 -15.24 5.05 4.72
C ALA A 69 -15.24 6.49 4.17
N GLY A 70 -15.58 6.64 2.88
CA GLY A 70 -15.71 7.93 2.23
C GLY A 70 -14.43 8.76 2.29
N ASP A 71 -14.55 10.02 2.63
CA ASP A 71 -13.45 11.00 2.64
C ASP A 71 -12.38 10.75 3.74
N ALA A 72 -12.60 9.77 4.62
CA ALA A 72 -11.62 9.39 5.62
C ALA A 72 -10.36 8.72 5.03
N LEU A 73 -10.44 8.18 3.80
CA LEU A 73 -9.30 7.62 3.08
C LEU A 73 -9.43 7.89 1.57
N ILE A 74 -8.86 8.97 1.11
CA ILE A 74 -8.91 9.41 -0.30
C ILE A 74 -7.72 8.96 -1.14
N GLY A 75 -6.72 8.33 -0.54
CA GLY A 75 -5.56 7.85 -1.29
C GLY A 75 -4.69 6.86 -0.57
N ALA A 76 -3.99 6.04 -1.33
CA ALA A 76 -2.96 5.14 -0.82
C ALA A 76 -1.73 5.14 -1.72
N VAL A 77 -0.55 5.26 -1.12
CA VAL A 77 0.74 5.08 -1.79
C VAL A 77 1.37 3.79 -1.27
N ILE A 78 1.50 2.79 -2.14
CA ILE A 78 2.02 1.47 -1.81
C ILE A 78 3.42 1.34 -2.41
N ILE A 79 4.44 1.24 -1.54
CA ILE A 79 5.83 1.12 -1.93
C ILE A 79 6.27 -0.34 -1.83
N GLY A 80 6.69 -0.89 -2.94
CA GLY A 80 7.02 -2.30 -3.09
C GLY A 80 5.87 -3.14 -3.65
N ASN A 81 6.16 -4.41 -3.96
CA ASN A 81 5.19 -5.33 -4.56
C ASN A 81 4.53 -6.29 -3.55
N GLY A 82 4.59 -5.98 -2.26
CA GLY A 82 3.93 -6.76 -1.20
C GLY A 82 4.57 -8.11 -0.88
N MET A 83 5.62 -8.54 -1.59
CA MET A 83 6.27 -9.83 -1.33
C MET A 83 6.85 -9.87 0.08
N GLY A 84 6.57 -10.97 0.78
CA GLY A 84 7.12 -11.25 2.11
C GLY A 84 8.63 -11.53 2.10
N SER A 85 9.21 -11.61 3.30
CA SER A 85 10.59 -12.07 3.45
C SER A 85 10.71 -13.55 3.06
N ILE A 86 11.87 -13.94 2.54
CA ILE A 86 12.19 -15.34 2.28
C ILE A 86 12.27 -16.08 3.63
N THR A 87 11.42 -17.07 3.81
CA THR A 87 11.40 -17.95 5.00
C THR A 87 11.54 -19.41 4.57
N SER A 88 11.88 -20.28 5.51
CA SER A 88 11.96 -21.72 5.25
C SER A 88 10.62 -22.29 4.80
N GLU A 89 9.52 -21.84 5.42
CA GLU A 89 8.16 -22.26 5.08
C GLU A 89 7.80 -21.86 3.64
N GLN A 90 8.12 -20.63 3.25
CA GLN A 90 7.89 -20.15 1.90
C GLN A 90 8.74 -20.89 0.87
N ASN A 91 9.97 -21.27 1.22
CA ASN A 91 10.81 -22.06 0.34
C ASN A 91 10.27 -23.48 0.15
N ILE A 92 9.78 -24.14 1.21
CA ILE A 92 9.12 -25.44 1.13
C ILE A 92 7.90 -25.35 0.20
N LEU A 93 7.09 -24.32 0.36
CA LEU A 93 5.93 -24.08 -0.50
C LEU A 93 6.33 -23.87 -1.97
N ARG A 94 7.38 -23.09 -2.21
CA ARG A 94 7.95 -22.89 -3.55
C ARG A 94 8.39 -24.22 -4.18
N GLU A 95 9.18 -25.01 -3.45
CA GLU A 95 9.66 -26.31 -3.93
C GLU A 95 8.51 -27.29 -4.24
N TYR A 96 7.47 -27.29 -3.40
CA TYR A 96 6.26 -28.09 -3.65
C TYR A 96 5.57 -27.67 -4.95
N TYR A 97 5.36 -26.37 -5.18
CA TYR A 97 4.74 -25.90 -6.43
C TYR A 97 5.64 -26.09 -7.64
N ASP A 98 6.96 -25.92 -7.52
CA ASP A 98 7.91 -26.20 -8.61
C ASP A 98 7.82 -27.67 -9.03
N SER A 99 7.62 -28.60 -8.07
CA SER A 99 7.47 -30.03 -8.38
C SER A 99 6.11 -30.42 -8.96
N THR A 100 5.06 -29.62 -8.75
CA THR A 100 3.68 -29.97 -9.11
C THR A 100 3.07 -29.11 -10.19
N ARG A 101 3.50 -27.83 -10.36
CA ARG A 101 2.88 -26.83 -11.21
C ARG A 101 3.84 -25.93 -11.99
N GLU A 102 5.14 -26.09 -11.81
CA GLU A 102 6.22 -25.35 -12.49
C GLU A 102 6.24 -23.83 -12.25
N ASN A 103 5.60 -23.32 -11.19
CA ASN A 103 5.49 -21.87 -10.89
C ASN A 103 5.65 -21.56 -9.40
N GLY A 104 6.57 -22.23 -8.71
CA GLY A 104 6.74 -22.13 -7.27
C GLY A 104 6.97 -20.69 -6.79
N MET A 105 7.74 -19.90 -7.53
CA MET A 105 7.97 -18.49 -7.18
C MET A 105 6.69 -17.66 -7.21
N GLU A 106 5.84 -17.88 -8.19
CA GLU A 106 4.58 -17.17 -8.33
C GLU A 106 3.63 -17.51 -7.19
N TYR A 107 3.42 -18.80 -6.91
CA TYR A 107 2.49 -19.25 -5.87
C TYR A 107 2.98 -18.95 -4.46
N ALA A 108 4.28 -19.08 -4.18
CA ALA A 108 4.81 -18.88 -2.85
C ALA A 108 5.04 -17.40 -2.50
N TYR A 109 5.34 -16.55 -3.48
CA TYR A 109 5.76 -15.16 -3.21
C TYR A 109 4.96 -14.12 -3.99
N THR A 110 4.87 -14.24 -5.33
CA THR A 110 4.31 -13.19 -6.17
C THR A 110 2.82 -13.00 -5.91
N TYR A 111 2.02 -14.06 -5.98
CA TYR A 111 0.57 -13.97 -5.78
C TYR A 111 0.18 -13.54 -4.36
N PRO A 112 0.75 -14.11 -3.28
CA PRO A 112 0.49 -13.61 -1.93
C PRO A 112 0.90 -12.16 -1.73
N GLY A 113 2.05 -11.76 -2.28
CA GLY A 113 2.52 -10.38 -2.23
C GLY A 113 1.56 -9.42 -2.95
N PHE A 114 1.17 -9.78 -4.15
CA PHE A 114 0.23 -8.98 -4.94
C PHE A 114 -1.16 -8.89 -4.28
N ASN A 115 -1.63 -9.96 -3.65
CA ASN A 115 -2.87 -9.94 -2.86
C ASN A 115 -2.81 -8.91 -1.72
N ASN A 116 -1.68 -8.79 -1.01
CA ASN A 116 -1.49 -7.76 0.01
C ASN A 116 -1.62 -6.34 -0.58
N VAL A 117 -1.05 -6.13 -1.78
CA VAL A 117 -1.17 -4.85 -2.50
C VAL A 117 -2.62 -4.58 -2.86
N MET A 118 -3.32 -5.56 -3.42
CA MET A 118 -4.73 -5.42 -3.81
C MET A 118 -5.65 -5.17 -2.63
N GLN A 119 -5.42 -5.83 -1.50
CA GLN A 119 -6.16 -5.59 -0.25
C GLN A 119 -5.97 -4.15 0.24
N ALA A 120 -4.74 -3.63 0.21
CA ALA A 120 -4.48 -2.25 0.60
C ALA A 120 -5.10 -1.24 -0.38
N ALA A 121 -4.97 -1.46 -1.68
CA ALA A 121 -5.59 -0.64 -2.72
C ALA A 121 -7.12 -0.60 -2.62
N GLY A 122 -7.74 -1.76 -2.36
CA GLY A 122 -9.19 -1.89 -2.18
C GLY A 122 -9.74 -1.23 -0.92
N ARG A 123 -8.89 -0.66 -0.06
CA ARG A 123 -9.35 0.15 1.07
C ARG A 123 -9.71 1.58 0.68
N VAL A 124 -9.21 2.07 -0.45
CA VAL A 124 -9.50 3.43 -0.95
C VAL A 124 -10.87 3.51 -1.61
N ILE A 125 -11.26 2.50 -2.39
CA ILE A 125 -12.55 2.47 -3.11
C ILE A 125 -13.35 1.28 -2.60
N ARG A 126 -14.47 1.54 -1.94
CA ARG A 126 -15.35 0.53 -1.32
C ARG A 126 -16.78 0.56 -1.85
N SER A 127 -17.22 1.74 -2.27
CA SER A 127 -18.55 1.97 -2.82
C SER A 127 -18.47 2.65 -4.19
N GLU A 128 -19.58 2.72 -4.89
CA GLU A 128 -19.69 3.41 -6.18
C GLU A 128 -19.53 4.92 -6.07
N SER A 129 -19.72 5.48 -4.88
CA SER A 129 -19.56 6.91 -4.60
C SER A 129 -18.16 7.30 -4.13
N ASP A 130 -17.31 6.32 -3.77
CA ASP A 130 -15.96 6.62 -3.29
C ASP A 130 -15.08 7.11 -4.43
N ARG A 131 -14.29 8.14 -4.15
CA ARG A 131 -13.32 8.71 -5.08
C ARG A 131 -11.95 8.74 -4.43
N GLY A 132 -10.91 8.27 -5.13
CA GLY A 132 -9.58 8.23 -4.56
C GLY A 132 -8.50 7.80 -5.53
N ILE A 133 -7.24 7.97 -5.12
CA ILE A 133 -6.06 7.64 -5.92
C ILE A 133 -5.26 6.53 -5.23
N VAL A 134 -4.84 5.54 -6.02
CA VAL A 134 -3.88 4.52 -5.60
C VAL A 134 -2.62 4.68 -6.43
N VAL A 135 -1.48 4.86 -5.75
CA VAL A 135 -0.15 4.93 -6.37
C VAL A 135 0.65 3.69 -5.98
N LEU A 136 1.12 2.95 -6.97
CA LEU A 136 1.96 1.77 -6.80
C LEU A 136 3.39 2.10 -7.22
N ILE A 137 4.35 2.00 -6.30
CA ILE A 137 5.76 2.38 -6.53
C ILE A 137 6.64 1.14 -6.45
N ASP A 138 6.92 0.53 -7.60
CA ASP A 138 7.89 -0.56 -7.75
C ASP A 138 8.15 -0.81 -9.24
N GLU A 139 9.41 -1.00 -9.63
CA GLU A 139 9.80 -1.27 -11.02
C GLU A 139 9.17 -2.54 -11.61
N ARG A 140 8.88 -3.52 -10.75
CA ARG A 140 8.27 -4.79 -11.14
C ARG A 140 6.84 -4.65 -11.68
N TYR A 141 6.17 -3.54 -11.41
CA TYR A 141 4.86 -3.26 -12.04
C TYR A 141 4.93 -2.99 -13.54
N ALA A 142 6.13 -2.78 -14.08
CA ALA A 142 6.36 -2.70 -15.53
C ALA A 142 6.39 -4.08 -16.21
N ASP A 143 6.53 -5.18 -15.44
CA ASP A 143 6.54 -6.53 -15.99
C ASP A 143 5.13 -6.93 -16.48
N PRO A 144 4.97 -7.35 -17.76
CA PRO A 144 3.69 -7.79 -18.30
C PRO A 144 3.04 -8.96 -17.52
N ASN A 145 3.83 -9.82 -16.87
CA ASN A 145 3.31 -10.91 -16.05
C ASN A 145 2.66 -10.38 -14.77
N ILE A 146 3.23 -9.34 -14.17
CA ILE A 146 2.62 -8.66 -13.01
C ILE A 146 1.39 -7.87 -13.46
N GLN A 147 1.44 -7.19 -14.60
CA GLN A 147 0.30 -6.42 -15.12
C GLN A 147 -0.94 -7.28 -15.39
N ARG A 148 -0.77 -8.55 -15.75
CA ARG A 148 -1.88 -9.52 -15.92
C ARG A 148 -2.62 -9.82 -14.61
N LEU A 149 -2.02 -9.55 -13.46
CA LEU A 149 -2.62 -9.73 -12.14
C LEU A 149 -3.53 -8.56 -11.75
N PHE A 150 -3.40 -7.40 -12.41
CA PHE A 150 -4.28 -6.27 -12.13
C PHE A 150 -5.74 -6.61 -12.40
N PRO A 151 -6.67 -6.09 -11.58
CA PRO A 151 -8.09 -6.26 -11.81
C PRO A 151 -8.49 -5.77 -13.19
N LYS A 152 -9.29 -6.54 -13.92
CA LYS A 152 -9.73 -6.19 -15.28
C LYS A 152 -10.53 -4.89 -15.36
N TYR A 153 -11.13 -4.44 -14.26
CA TYR A 153 -11.85 -3.17 -14.17
C TYR A 153 -10.96 -1.95 -13.95
N TRP A 154 -9.63 -2.14 -13.76
CA TRP A 154 -8.67 -1.04 -13.70
C TRP A 154 -8.24 -0.60 -15.11
N HIS A 155 -9.18 -0.06 -15.89
CA HIS A 155 -8.92 0.35 -17.30
C HIS A 155 -8.13 1.65 -17.43
N HIS A 156 -7.99 2.42 -16.34
CA HIS A 156 -7.45 3.78 -16.32
C HIS A 156 -6.06 3.87 -15.70
N ILE A 157 -5.37 2.74 -15.57
CA ILE A 157 -4.00 2.73 -15.04
C ILE A 157 -3.09 3.59 -15.91
N LYS A 158 -2.31 4.46 -15.28
CA LYS A 158 -1.26 5.25 -15.91
C LYS A 158 0.08 4.79 -15.39
N PHE A 159 1.05 4.67 -16.27
CA PHE A 159 2.43 4.31 -15.93
C PHE A 159 3.33 5.52 -16.17
N THR A 160 4.17 5.84 -15.19
CA THR A 160 5.20 6.86 -15.31
C THR A 160 6.39 6.52 -14.41
N SER A 161 7.59 6.91 -14.80
CA SER A 161 8.80 6.91 -13.97
C SER A 161 9.17 8.30 -13.47
N ASP A 162 8.42 9.32 -13.89
CA ASP A 162 8.68 10.70 -13.55
C ASP A 162 7.71 11.19 -12.45
N PRO A 163 8.22 11.65 -11.29
CA PRO A 163 7.40 12.14 -10.20
C PRO A 163 6.60 13.40 -10.53
N PHE A 164 7.09 14.26 -11.45
CA PHE A 164 6.34 15.45 -11.86
C PHE A 164 5.11 15.08 -12.69
N THR A 165 5.28 14.16 -13.64
CA THR A 165 4.16 13.60 -14.40
C THR A 165 3.13 12.92 -13.48
N LEU A 166 3.58 12.21 -12.44
CA LEU A 166 2.68 11.62 -11.45
C LEU A 166 1.86 12.69 -10.73
N ALA A 167 2.51 13.77 -10.30
CA ALA A 167 1.83 14.89 -9.63
C ALA A 167 0.78 15.55 -10.54
N GLU A 168 1.11 15.78 -11.83
CA GLU A 168 0.16 16.33 -12.82
C GLU A 168 -1.05 15.41 -13.04
N ILE A 169 -0.84 14.08 -13.11
CA ILE A 169 -1.93 13.11 -13.23
C ILE A 169 -2.84 13.17 -12.02
N ALA A 170 -2.26 13.19 -10.81
CA ALA A 170 -3.01 13.26 -9.57
C ALA A 170 -3.80 14.57 -9.45
N GLN A 171 -3.20 15.72 -9.79
CA GLN A 171 -3.86 17.01 -9.78
C GLN A 171 -5.05 17.03 -10.73
N ARG A 172 -4.85 16.59 -11.97
CA ARG A 172 -5.93 16.53 -12.98
C ARG A 172 -7.11 15.68 -12.52
N PHE A 173 -6.84 14.55 -11.86
CA PHE A 173 -7.88 13.68 -11.30
C PHE A 173 -8.75 14.41 -10.26
N TRP A 174 -8.15 15.26 -9.42
CA TRP A 174 -8.90 16.01 -8.42
C TRP A 174 -9.62 17.24 -8.97
N ASP A 175 -9.16 17.80 -10.09
CA ASP A 175 -9.75 18.97 -10.75
C ASP A 175 -10.99 18.60 -11.60
N GLU A 176 -11.17 17.30 -11.96
CA GLU A 176 -12.36 16.74 -12.63
C GLU A 176 -13.48 16.41 -11.65
#